data_58e70620c01245c1bf97fc64651ed3f9
#
_entry.id   58e70620c01245c1bf97fc64651ed3f9
#
_cell.length_a   1.000
_cell.length_b   1.000
_cell.length_c   1.000
_cell.angle_alpha   90.00
_cell.angle_beta   90.00
_cell.angle_gamma   90.00
#
_symmetry.space_group_name_H-M   'P 1'
#
loop_
_entity.id
_entity.type
_entity.pdbx_description
1 polymer ?
#
loop_
_entity_poly.entity_id
_entity_poly.type
_entity_poly.pdbx_seq_one_letter_code
_entity_poly.pdbx_strand_id
1 'polypeptide(L)'
;MKHIALLTTLLLSASLQAVEKPYDYVFFENSLMKGDYFYSQAKYTSPSWIKNARHHLPVAGSVAFTPGNSLELTYVSAPGGDWYSEIQYCPVRGNDFFREPSTLSMQVRLRESMNAAALPNIAIRYADSTYTQYLNLRNYLKDTRPGVWHSVSIPLKDFGLNAVNDTNIKKLAA
;
A
#
# COMPACT_ATOMS: atom_id res chain seq x y z
N MET A 1 52.89 44.32 26.89
CA MET A 1 51.41 44.14 26.81
C MET A 1 51.09 42.88 25.98
N LYS A 2 50.59 41.85 26.62
CA LYS A 2 50.26 40.57 25.94
C LYS A 2 48.78 40.58 25.64
N HIS A 3 48.41 40.57 24.36
CA HIS A 3 47.03 40.44 23.95
C HIS A 3 46.65 38.94 23.89
N ILE A 4 45.71 38.53 24.75
CA ILE A 4 45.08 37.19 24.72
C ILE A 4 43.88 37.29 23.80
N ALA A 5 43.93 36.63 22.63
CA ALA A 5 42.80 36.49 21.74
C ALA A 5 41.94 35.32 22.24
N LEU A 6 40.72 35.62 22.68
CA LEU A 6 39.71 34.61 23.09
C LEU A 6 39.01 34.10 21.84
N LEU A 7 39.32 32.88 21.44
CA LEU A 7 38.66 32.21 20.31
C LEU A 7 37.35 31.56 20.79
N THR A 8 36.24 32.23 20.54
CA THR A 8 34.89 31.69 20.86
C THR A 8 34.45 30.70 19.78
N THR A 9 34.58 29.42 20.06
CA THR A 9 34.08 28.37 19.14
C THR A 9 32.57 28.28 19.26
N LEU A 10 31.87 28.76 18.25
CA LEU A 10 30.40 28.62 18.12
C LEU A 10 30.10 27.21 17.66
N LEU A 11 29.72 26.33 18.57
CA LEU A 11 29.17 25.00 18.24
C LEU A 11 27.76 25.18 17.70
N LEU A 12 27.59 25.16 16.36
CA LEU A 12 26.30 24.98 15.72
C LEU A 12 25.88 23.54 15.95
N SER A 13 25.03 23.29 16.93
CA SER A 13 24.27 22.08 17.05
C SER A 13 23.20 22.08 15.97
N ALA A 14 23.49 21.46 14.81
CA ALA A 14 22.48 21.11 13.84
C ALA A 14 21.58 20.03 14.46
N SER A 15 20.43 20.42 14.97
CA SER A 15 19.38 19.47 15.32
C SER A 15 18.94 18.80 14.02
N LEU A 16 19.31 17.54 13.83
CA LEU A 16 18.69 16.67 12.84
C LEU A 16 17.21 16.51 13.23
N GLN A 17 16.37 17.39 12.69
CA GLN A 17 14.94 17.15 12.73
C GLN A 17 14.69 15.90 11.89
N ALA A 18 14.26 14.84 12.55
CA ALA A 18 13.74 13.67 11.85
C ALA A 18 12.60 14.15 10.94
N VAL A 19 12.76 13.98 9.64
CA VAL A 19 11.71 14.30 8.68
C VAL A 19 10.52 13.41 9.00
N GLU A 20 9.44 14.02 9.46
CA GLU A 20 8.20 13.30 9.77
C GLU A 20 7.67 12.66 8.48
N LYS A 21 7.50 11.34 8.49
CA LYS A 21 6.96 10.63 7.33
C LYS A 21 5.47 10.98 7.19
N PRO A 22 4.99 11.29 5.98
CA PRO A 22 3.62 11.78 5.79
C PRO A 22 2.55 10.69 5.95
N TYR A 23 2.96 9.41 6.04
CA TYR A 23 2.06 8.27 6.15
C TYR A 23 2.42 7.38 7.32
N ASP A 24 1.41 6.86 8.02
CA ASP A 24 1.62 5.92 9.12
C ASP A 24 1.95 4.52 8.62
N TYR A 25 1.21 4.03 7.62
CA TYR A 25 1.45 2.74 6.98
C TYR A 25 1.63 2.91 5.48
N VAL A 26 2.72 2.39 4.95
CA VAL A 26 2.97 2.34 3.51
C VAL A 26 3.01 0.87 3.08
N PHE A 27 1.98 0.42 2.38
CA PHE A 27 1.94 -0.93 1.82
C PHE A 27 2.79 -1.06 0.57
N PHE A 28 2.71 -0.07 -0.31
CA PHE A 28 3.51 0.00 -1.51
C PHE A 28 3.65 1.45 -1.97
N GLU A 29 4.85 1.85 -2.28
CA GLU A 29 5.15 3.10 -2.97
C GLU A 29 5.93 2.81 -4.25
N ASN A 30 6.96 1.98 -4.12
CA ASN A 30 7.81 1.56 -5.21
C ASN A 30 8.61 0.30 -4.78
N SER A 31 9.15 -0.46 -5.71
CA SER A 31 10.02 -1.59 -5.44
C SER A 31 11.41 -1.36 -6.02
N LEU A 32 12.46 -1.67 -5.25
CA LEU A 32 13.83 -1.68 -5.74
C LEU A 32 14.12 -2.89 -6.63
N MET A 33 13.33 -3.95 -6.49
CA MET A 33 13.48 -5.19 -7.25
C MET A 33 12.60 -5.16 -8.49
N LYS A 34 13.15 -5.59 -9.61
CA LYS A 34 12.40 -5.83 -10.83
C LYS A 34 11.77 -7.21 -10.78
N GLY A 35 10.57 -7.32 -11.34
CA GLY A 35 9.87 -8.58 -11.55
C GLY A 35 8.79 -8.89 -10.52
N ASP A 36 9.10 -8.85 -9.24
CA ASP A 36 8.12 -9.13 -8.18
C ASP A 36 8.32 -8.27 -6.94
N TYR A 37 7.27 -8.20 -6.12
CA TYR A 37 7.30 -7.47 -4.85
C TYR A 37 7.37 -8.46 -3.68
N PHE A 38 8.52 -8.57 -3.06
CA PHE A 38 8.81 -9.54 -1.99
C PHE A 38 7.81 -9.46 -0.81
N TYR A 39 7.35 -8.26 -0.45
CA TYR A 39 6.36 -8.05 0.62
C TYR A 39 4.92 -8.26 0.16
N SER A 40 4.70 -9.07 -0.87
CA SER A 40 3.38 -9.48 -1.32
C SER A 40 3.24 -10.99 -1.41
N GLN A 41 2.02 -11.46 -1.48
CA GLN A 41 1.69 -12.84 -1.76
C GLN A 41 0.52 -12.89 -2.75
N ALA A 42 0.54 -13.84 -3.69
CA ALA A 42 -0.55 -14.08 -4.62
C ALA A 42 -0.75 -15.59 -4.81
N LYS A 43 -1.98 -16.06 -4.64
CA LYS A 43 -2.37 -17.46 -4.79
C LYS A 43 -3.73 -17.57 -5.47
N TYR A 44 -4.01 -18.74 -6.04
CA TYR A 44 -5.29 -19.03 -6.67
C TYR A 44 -5.62 -20.51 -6.63
N THR A 45 -6.91 -20.81 -6.82
CA THR A 45 -7.47 -22.13 -7.04
C THR A 45 -8.22 -22.14 -8.38
N SER A 46 -7.87 -23.06 -9.26
CA SER A 46 -8.54 -23.21 -10.55
C SER A 46 -10.05 -23.44 -10.39
N PRO A 47 -10.90 -22.88 -11.27
CA PRO A 47 -10.60 -22.21 -12.55
C PRO A 47 -10.28 -20.71 -12.45
N SER A 48 -10.32 -20.13 -11.26
CA SER A 48 -9.84 -18.75 -11.07
C SER A 48 -8.32 -18.67 -11.20
N TRP A 49 -7.79 -17.49 -11.46
CA TRP A 49 -6.37 -17.29 -11.69
C TRP A 49 -5.93 -15.87 -11.33
N ILE A 50 -4.72 -15.73 -10.83
CA ILE A 50 -4.03 -14.45 -10.64
C ILE A 50 -2.59 -14.55 -11.14
N LYS A 51 -2.16 -13.54 -11.90
CA LYS A 51 -0.76 -13.44 -12.34
C LYS A 51 0.13 -13.25 -11.13
N ASN A 52 1.14 -14.09 -11.02
CA ASN A 52 2.15 -13.97 -9.98
C ASN A 52 3.54 -14.27 -10.51
N ALA A 53 4.55 -13.77 -9.84
CA ALA A 53 5.95 -14.09 -10.05
C ALA A 53 6.47 -14.69 -8.75
N ARG A 54 6.79 -15.98 -8.75
CA ARG A 54 7.26 -16.71 -7.54
C ARG A 54 6.33 -16.56 -6.33
N HIS A 55 5.01 -16.61 -6.55
CA HIS A 55 3.95 -16.38 -5.56
C HIS A 55 3.84 -14.92 -5.03
N HIS A 56 4.49 -13.96 -5.67
CA HIS A 56 4.40 -12.53 -5.37
C HIS A 56 3.70 -11.77 -6.49
N LEU A 57 3.18 -10.57 -6.17
CA LEU A 57 2.62 -9.68 -7.18
C LEU A 57 3.73 -9.15 -8.10
N PRO A 58 3.52 -9.18 -9.42
CA PRO A 58 4.46 -8.59 -10.36
C PRO A 58 4.59 -7.07 -10.19
N VAL A 59 5.78 -6.56 -10.49
CA VAL A 59 6.09 -5.14 -10.54
C VAL A 59 6.13 -4.68 -12.00
N ALA A 60 5.32 -3.69 -12.34
CA ALA A 60 5.30 -3.04 -13.65
C ALA A 60 6.25 -1.83 -13.66
N GLY A 61 7.37 -1.95 -14.37
CA GLY A 61 8.41 -0.91 -14.39
C GLY A 61 8.15 0.25 -15.36
N SER A 62 7.14 0.14 -16.24
CA SER A 62 6.85 1.16 -17.27
C SER A 62 5.61 2.00 -16.97
N VAL A 63 4.88 1.68 -15.91
CA VAL A 63 3.65 2.36 -15.56
C VAL A 63 3.67 2.63 -14.06
N ALA A 64 3.73 3.89 -13.68
CA ALA A 64 3.72 4.30 -12.28
C ALA A 64 2.98 5.63 -12.11
N PHE A 65 2.37 5.87 -10.96
CA PHE A 65 1.81 7.16 -10.59
C PHE A 65 2.92 8.11 -10.12
N THR A 66 3.75 7.65 -9.21
CA THR A 66 5.02 8.29 -8.83
C THR A 66 6.18 7.67 -9.61
N PRO A 67 7.25 8.41 -9.91
CA PRO A 67 8.41 7.85 -10.59
C PRO A 67 8.92 6.57 -9.91
N GLY A 68 9.13 5.52 -10.70
CA GLY A 68 9.56 4.21 -10.24
C GLY A 68 8.74 3.11 -10.89
N ASN A 69 7.85 2.48 -10.16
CA ASN A 69 7.05 1.36 -10.65
C ASN A 69 5.71 1.24 -9.89
N SER A 70 4.88 0.29 -10.31
CA SER A 70 3.61 -0.03 -9.66
C SER A 70 3.45 -1.55 -9.51
N LEU A 71 2.55 -1.98 -8.63
CA LEU A 71 2.12 -3.37 -8.60
C LEU A 71 1.14 -3.65 -9.73
N GLU A 72 1.28 -4.82 -10.34
CA GLU A 72 0.37 -5.30 -11.37
C GLU A 72 -0.57 -6.35 -10.77
N LEU A 73 -1.87 -6.10 -10.88
CA LEU A 73 -2.92 -7.04 -10.51
C LEU A 73 -3.65 -7.47 -11.79
N THR A 74 -3.43 -8.71 -12.23
CA THR A 74 -4.08 -9.32 -13.39
C THR A 74 -4.69 -10.64 -12.98
N TYR A 75 -5.99 -10.79 -13.12
CA TYR A 75 -6.72 -11.93 -12.60
C TYR A 75 -7.94 -12.31 -13.47
N VAL A 76 -8.40 -13.53 -13.25
CA VAL A 76 -9.67 -14.04 -13.75
C VAL A 76 -10.43 -14.64 -12.57
N SER A 77 -11.66 -14.20 -12.34
CA SER A 77 -12.58 -14.81 -11.39
C SER A 77 -13.54 -15.73 -12.13
N ALA A 78 -13.59 -16.98 -11.73
CA ALA A 78 -14.47 -17.99 -12.34
C ALA A 78 -15.18 -18.81 -11.24
N PRO A 79 -16.45 -19.22 -11.46
CA PRO A 79 -17.18 -20.04 -10.50
C PRO A 79 -16.44 -21.33 -10.14
N GLY A 80 -16.37 -21.66 -8.87
CA GLY A 80 -15.68 -22.85 -8.37
C GLY A 80 -14.18 -22.69 -8.13
N GLY A 81 -13.61 -21.54 -8.49
CA GLY A 81 -12.25 -21.17 -8.15
C GLY A 81 -12.18 -19.89 -7.31
N ASP A 82 -11.01 -19.59 -6.82
CA ASP A 82 -10.76 -18.40 -6.03
C ASP A 82 -9.34 -17.87 -6.29
N TRP A 83 -9.12 -16.60 -5.99
CA TRP A 83 -7.80 -16.00 -5.95
C TRP A 83 -7.73 -14.97 -4.84
N TYR A 84 -6.53 -14.77 -4.32
CA TYR A 84 -6.27 -13.69 -3.39
C TYR A 84 -4.86 -13.15 -3.54
N SER A 85 -4.68 -11.91 -3.13
CA SER A 85 -3.38 -11.30 -2.96
C SER A 85 -3.30 -10.53 -1.65
N GLU A 86 -2.11 -10.45 -1.10
CA GLU A 86 -1.81 -9.68 0.11
C GLU A 86 -0.59 -8.81 -0.13
N ILE A 87 -0.61 -7.60 0.44
CA ILE A 87 0.52 -6.69 0.48
C ILE A 87 0.79 -6.36 1.94
N GLN A 88 1.98 -6.71 2.41
CA GLN A 88 2.42 -6.37 3.75
C GLN A 88 2.92 -4.93 3.78
N TYR A 89 2.61 -4.18 4.86
CA TYR A 89 3.17 -2.83 5.02
C TYR A 89 4.70 -2.89 5.11
N CYS A 90 5.33 -1.83 4.60
CA CYS A 90 6.78 -1.69 4.64
C CYS A 90 7.16 -0.76 5.81
N PRO A 91 7.69 -1.27 6.92
CA PRO A 91 7.97 -0.47 8.11
C PRO A 91 9.06 0.59 7.89
N VAL A 92 9.89 0.40 6.85
CA VAL A 92 10.95 1.37 6.52
C VAL A 92 10.39 2.66 5.92
N ARG A 93 9.18 2.62 5.37
CA ARG A 93 8.59 3.74 4.61
C ARG A 93 7.48 4.47 5.35
N GLY A 94 6.81 3.82 6.29
CA GLY A 94 5.78 4.41 7.15
C GLY A 94 6.33 4.80 8.51
N ASN A 95 5.48 5.38 9.35
CA ASN A 95 5.75 5.56 10.77
C ASN A 95 5.51 4.25 11.51
N ASP A 96 6.28 4.00 12.57
CA ASP A 96 6.13 2.79 13.39
C ASP A 96 4.95 2.91 14.38
N PHE A 97 4.40 4.12 14.52
CA PHE A 97 3.31 4.43 15.45
C PHE A 97 2.02 4.70 14.69
N PHE A 98 0.98 4.02 15.11
CA PHE A 98 -0.37 4.26 14.66
C PHE A 98 -0.87 5.58 15.25
N ARG A 99 -1.01 6.60 14.39
CA ARG A 99 -1.58 7.90 14.77
C ARG A 99 -2.98 8.03 14.19
N GLU A 100 -3.90 7.16 14.61
CA GLU A 100 -5.30 7.20 14.20
C GLU A 100 -5.49 7.46 12.68
N PRO A 101 -4.95 6.61 11.78
CA PRO A 101 -5.18 6.79 10.37
C PRO A 101 -6.68 6.74 10.12
N SER A 102 -7.17 7.71 9.40
CA SER A 102 -8.60 7.80 9.09
C SER A 102 -8.96 7.15 7.76
N THR A 103 -7.96 6.88 6.93
CA THR A 103 -8.20 6.58 5.53
C THR A 103 -7.10 5.68 4.94
N LEU A 104 -7.51 4.67 4.18
CA LEU A 104 -6.65 3.97 3.24
C LEU A 104 -6.68 4.70 1.89
N SER A 105 -5.53 5.18 1.43
CA SER A 105 -5.40 5.88 0.16
C SER A 105 -4.57 5.08 -0.82
N MET A 106 -5.00 5.02 -2.09
CA MET A 106 -4.25 4.35 -3.15
C MET A 106 -4.49 5.02 -4.50
N GLN A 107 -3.56 4.82 -5.42
CA GLN A 107 -3.71 5.17 -6.82
C GLN A 107 -3.97 3.89 -7.63
N VAL A 108 -5.03 3.89 -8.41
CA VAL A 108 -5.46 2.75 -9.23
C VAL A 108 -5.50 3.16 -10.68
N ARG A 109 -4.96 2.32 -11.57
CA ARG A 109 -5.06 2.50 -13.02
C ARG A 109 -5.53 1.21 -13.65
N LEU A 110 -6.65 1.27 -14.35
CA LEU A 110 -7.16 0.15 -15.13
C LEU A 110 -6.44 0.10 -16.49
N ARG A 111 -6.04 -1.09 -16.93
CA ARG A 111 -5.39 -1.28 -18.25
C ARG A 111 -6.41 -1.26 -19.39
N GLU A 112 -7.60 -1.77 -19.12
CA GLU A 112 -8.71 -1.88 -20.07
C GLU A 112 -10.03 -1.54 -19.37
N SER A 113 -11.08 -1.36 -20.15
CA SER A 113 -12.42 -1.19 -19.60
C SER A 113 -12.84 -2.45 -18.85
N MET A 114 -13.23 -2.27 -17.60
CA MET A 114 -13.62 -3.36 -16.72
C MET A 114 -15.03 -3.10 -16.19
N ASN A 115 -15.83 -4.17 -16.12
CA ASN A 115 -17.10 -4.10 -15.42
C ASN A 115 -16.82 -3.80 -13.94
N ALA A 116 -17.49 -2.80 -13.38
CA ALA A 116 -17.33 -2.43 -11.98
C ALA A 116 -17.57 -3.61 -11.00
N ALA A 117 -18.44 -4.56 -11.37
CA ALA A 117 -18.68 -5.78 -10.58
C ALA A 117 -17.49 -6.76 -10.57
N ALA A 118 -16.57 -6.63 -11.54
CA ALA A 118 -15.37 -7.45 -11.62
C ALA A 118 -14.19 -6.88 -10.82
N LEU A 119 -14.35 -5.69 -10.24
CA LEU A 119 -13.33 -5.12 -9.35
C LEU A 119 -13.19 -5.94 -8.07
N PRO A 120 -11.97 -6.05 -7.51
CA PRO A 120 -11.73 -6.89 -6.34
C PRO A 120 -12.45 -6.38 -5.09
N ASN A 121 -12.69 -7.30 -4.17
CA ASN A 121 -12.96 -6.97 -2.79
C ASN A 121 -11.63 -6.79 -2.07
N ILE A 122 -11.55 -5.80 -1.20
CA ILE A 122 -10.35 -5.50 -0.41
C ILE A 122 -10.65 -5.59 1.08
N ALA A 123 -9.69 -6.03 1.86
CA ALA A 123 -9.76 -6.11 3.31
C ALA A 123 -8.40 -5.79 3.94
N ILE A 124 -8.40 -5.45 5.20
CA ILE A 124 -7.18 -5.31 5.99
C ILE A 124 -7.04 -6.57 6.85
N ARG A 125 -5.82 -7.12 6.91
CA ARG A 125 -5.51 -8.29 7.70
C ARG A 125 -4.80 -7.91 8.98
N TYR A 126 -5.25 -8.46 10.09
CA TYR A 126 -4.63 -8.32 11.40
C TYR A 126 -3.45 -9.27 11.61
N ALA A 127 -2.69 -9.04 12.68
CA ALA A 127 -1.56 -9.87 13.06
C ALA A 127 -1.95 -11.31 13.40
N ASP A 128 -3.14 -11.51 13.97
CA ASP A 128 -3.72 -12.82 14.29
C ASP A 128 -4.26 -13.59 13.09
N SER A 129 -4.10 -13.03 11.88
CA SER A 129 -4.56 -13.59 10.61
C SER A 129 -6.05 -13.47 10.34
N THR A 130 -6.80 -12.78 11.17
CA THR A 130 -8.19 -12.41 10.87
C THR A 130 -8.24 -11.23 9.91
N TYR A 131 -9.40 -10.99 9.31
CA TYR A 131 -9.63 -9.92 8.36
C TYR A 131 -10.74 -8.99 8.85
N THR A 132 -10.65 -7.74 8.45
CA THR A 132 -11.78 -6.81 8.51
C THR A 132 -12.89 -7.28 7.58
N GLN A 133 -14.03 -6.58 7.58
CA GLN A 133 -15.01 -6.79 6.52
C GLN A 133 -14.42 -6.47 5.15
N TYR A 134 -14.84 -7.23 4.14
CA TYR A 134 -14.45 -7.02 2.75
C TYR A 134 -15.27 -5.90 2.13
N LEU A 135 -14.59 -4.98 1.46
CA LEU A 135 -15.20 -3.86 0.76
C LEU A 135 -14.96 -4.01 -0.74
N ASN A 136 -16.02 -3.93 -1.56
CA ASN A 136 -15.84 -3.95 -3.00
C ASN A 136 -15.27 -2.61 -3.48
N LEU A 137 -14.17 -2.65 -4.23
CA LEU A 137 -13.46 -1.46 -4.71
C LEU A 137 -14.34 -0.56 -5.58
N ARG A 138 -15.36 -1.11 -6.27
CA ARG A 138 -16.32 -0.35 -7.09
C ARG A 138 -17.02 0.77 -6.32
N ASN A 139 -17.19 0.61 -5.01
CA ASN A 139 -17.89 1.59 -4.18
C ASN A 139 -17.06 2.87 -3.96
N TYR A 140 -15.76 2.79 -4.20
CA TYR A 140 -14.79 3.86 -3.96
C TYR A 140 -14.10 4.35 -5.23
N LEU A 141 -14.10 3.55 -6.30
CA LEU A 141 -13.57 3.93 -7.60
C LEU A 141 -14.68 4.57 -8.45
N LYS A 142 -14.75 5.89 -8.44
CA LYS A 142 -15.83 6.67 -9.09
C LYS A 142 -15.78 6.64 -10.62
N ASP A 143 -14.62 6.31 -11.19
CA ASP A 143 -14.38 6.31 -12.62
C ASP A 143 -13.55 5.10 -13.00
N THR A 144 -13.95 4.39 -14.04
CA THR A 144 -13.31 3.16 -14.52
C THR A 144 -12.67 3.32 -15.91
N ARG A 145 -12.43 4.56 -16.34
CA ARG A 145 -11.76 4.81 -17.63
C ARG A 145 -10.38 4.18 -17.64
N PRO A 146 -10.05 3.40 -18.68
CA PRO A 146 -8.74 2.77 -18.78
C PRO A 146 -7.65 3.80 -19.06
N GLY A 147 -6.44 3.48 -18.66
CA GLY A 147 -5.26 4.29 -18.96
C GLY A 147 -5.08 5.52 -18.09
N VAL A 148 -6.04 5.85 -17.23
CA VAL A 148 -6.00 7.01 -16.32
C VAL A 148 -5.75 6.54 -14.88
N TRP A 149 -4.98 7.30 -14.12
CA TRP A 149 -4.82 7.09 -12.69
C TRP A 149 -5.98 7.70 -11.92
N HIS A 150 -6.55 6.93 -11.03
CA HIS A 150 -7.66 7.31 -10.17
C HIS A 150 -7.23 7.25 -8.71
N SER A 151 -7.45 8.33 -7.97
CA SER A 151 -7.27 8.34 -6.53
C SER A 151 -8.45 7.67 -5.85
N VAL A 152 -8.17 6.67 -5.05
CA VAL A 152 -9.15 5.98 -4.21
C VAL A 152 -8.84 6.29 -2.76
N SER A 153 -9.87 6.64 -2.00
CA SER A 153 -9.79 6.97 -0.57
C SER A 153 -10.91 6.24 0.15
N ILE A 154 -10.56 5.36 1.07
CA ILE A 154 -11.50 4.51 1.80
C ILE A 154 -11.38 4.83 3.29
N PRO A 155 -12.43 5.36 3.92
CA PRO A 155 -12.43 5.56 5.36
C PRO A 155 -12.20 4.24 6.11
N LEU A 156 -11.30 4.21 7.08
CA LEU A 156 -11.00 2.97 7.81
C LEU A 156 -12.21 2.45 8.60
N LYS A 157 -13.11 3.32 9.02
CA LYS A 157 -14.39 2.93 9.63
C LYS A 157 -15.23 2.02 8.74
N ASP A 158 -15.11 2.16 7.41
CA ASP A 158 -15.86 1.35 6.45
C ASP A 158 -15.38 -0.12 6.45
N PHE A 159 -14.15 -0.38 6.89
CA PHE A 159 -13.63 -1.72 7.16
C PHE A 159 -14.10 -2.28 8.52
N GLY A 160 -14.84 -1.51 9.32
CA GLY A 160 -15.21 -1.87 10.70
C GLY A 160 -14.08 -1.59 11.69
N LEU A 161 -13.04 -0.85 11.30
CA LEU A 161 -11.96 -0.44 12.17
C LEU A 161 -12.41 0.74 13.04
N ASN A 162 -12.29 0.56 14.37
CA ASN A 162 -12.48 1.65 15.34
C ASN A 162 -11.10 2.13 15.80
N ALA A 163 -10.87 3.41 15.76
CA ALA A 163 -9.56 4.07 15.99
C ALA A 163 -8.81 3.64 17.28
N VAL A 164 -9.49 3.03 18.21
CA VAL A 164 -8.94 2.74 19.56
C VAL A 164 -8.28 1.35 19.67
N ASN A 165 -8.53 0.41 18.73
CA ASN A 165 -8.15 -1.00 18.95
C ASN A 165 -7.19 -1.61 17.92
N ASP A 166 -6.74 -0.88 16.92
CA ASP A 166 -6.15 -1.51 15.75
C ASP A 166 -4.65 -1.25 15.56
N THR A 167 -3.87 -1.43 16.61
CA THR A 167 -2.39 -1.40 16.57
C THR A 167 -1.78 -2.60 15.83
N ASN A 168 -2.60 -3.55 15.34
CA ASN A 168 -2.14 -4.84 14.82
C ASN A 168 -2.41 -5.06 13.33
N ILE A 169 -2.56 -3.98 12.55
CA ILE A 169 -2.68 -4.10 11.08
C ILE A 169 -1.38 -4.63 10.49
N LYS A 170 -1.46 -5.65 9.63
CA LYS A 170 -0.28 -6.26 9.00
C LYS A 170 -0.30 -6.23 7.49
N LYS A 171 -1.48 -6.41 6.88
CA LYS A 171 -1.57 -6.58 5.43
C LYS A 171 -2.83 -5.96 4.85
N LEU A 172 -2.72 -5.53 3.61
CA LEU A 172 -3.85 -5.22 2.74
C LEU A 172 -4.10 -6.44 1.85
N ALA A 173 -5.30 -7.00 1.90
CA ALA A 173 -5.72 -8.13 1.08
C ALA A 173 -6.67 -7.68 -0.05
N ALA A 174 -6.60 -8.35 -1.17
CA ALA A 174 -7.48 -8.20 -2.31
C ALA A 174 -7.75 -9.55 -2.95
#